data_eb1ee801f77bacd5378208e60bac2074
#
_entry.id   eb1ee801f77bacd5378208e60bac2074
#
_cell.length_a   1.000
_cell.length_b   1.000
_cell.length_c   1.000
_cell.angle_alpha   90.00
_cell.angle_beta   90.00
_cell.angle_gamma   90.00
#
_symmetry.space_group_name_H-M   'P 1'
#
loop_
_entity.id
_entity.type
_entity.pdbx_description
1 polymer ?
#
loop_
_entity_poly.entity_id
_entity_poly.type
_entity_poly.pdbx_seq_one_letter_code
_entity_poly.pdbx_strand_id
1 'polypeptide(L)'
;PRFKASAIEVDRPGPSYTVDTLLALRERDANGDDLFFILGMDSLETLHRWHQPEHLFELCTLVGVSRPEHRDFDLDSLDRIRPGASREVTIVDGPNIGISGAEIRRRVSQGLPITYWVPSAIEKYINENNLYQALSGG
;
A
#
# COMPACT_ATOMS: atom_id res chain seq x y z
N PRO A 1 1.87 5.20 -20.88
CA PRO A 1 2.11 4.39 -19.68
C PRO A 1 0.80 4.20 -18.92
N ARG A 2 0.58 2.98 -18.38
CA ARG A 2 -0.63 2.66 -17.60
C ARG A 2 -0.52 3.10 -16.13
N PHE A 3 0.69 3.50 -15.70
CA PHE A 3 0.96 3.91 -14.33
C PHE A 3 1.56 5.31 -14.31
N LYS A 4 1.21 6.06 -13.29
CA LYS A 4 1.74 7.40 -13.03
C LYS A 4 2.13 7.48 -11.55
N ALA A 5 3.35 7.91 -11.27
CA ALA A 5 3.76 8.27 -9.92
C ALA A 5 3.20 9.65 -9.54
N SER A 6 2.81 9.81 -8.29
CA SER A 6 2.32 11.08 -7.77
C SER A 6 3.10 11.45 -6.50
N ALA A 7 3.48 12.70 -6.39
CA ALA A 7 4.13 13.27 -5.22
C ALA A 7 3.15 13.93 -4.23
N ILE A 8 1.84 13.72 -4.42
CA ILE A 8 0.77 14.40 -3.67
C ILE A 8 0.92 14.31 -2.15
N GLU A 9 1.46 13.20 -1.66
CA GLU A 9 1.71 12.99 -0.22
C GLU A 9 3.07 13.55 0.22
N VAL A 10 4.08 13.44 -0.64
CA VAL A 10 5.44 13.94 -0.36
C VAL A 10 5.48 15.47 -0.31
N ASP A 11 4.68 16.12 -1.16
CA ASP A 11 4.59 17.58 -1.25
C ASP A 11 3.71 18.19 -0.13
N ARG A 12 2.98 17.35 0.62
CA ARG A 12 2.11 17.81 1.71
C ARG A 12 2.92 18.05 2.98
N PRO A 13 2.82 19.21 3.63
CA PRO A 13 3.43 19.43 4.93
C PRO A 13 2.72 18.63 6.03
N GLY A 14 3.50 18.04 6.95
CA GLY A 14 2.97 17.28 8.08
C GLY A 14 2.66 15.81 7.76
N PRO A 15 1.88 15.13 8.62
CA PRO A 15 1.47 13.75 8.39
C PRO A 15 0.57 13.61 7.15
N SER A 16 0.77 12.55 6.39
CA SER A 16 -0.08 12.20 5.24
C SER A 16 -1.07 11.12 5.65
N TYR A 17 -2.35 11.46 5.64
CA TYR A 17 -3.43 10.50 5.85
C TYR A 17 -4.07 10.13 4.52
N THR A 18 -4.46 8.86 4.37
CA THR A 18 -5.08 8.36 3.14
C THR A 18 -6.36 9.11 2.79
N VAL A 19 -7.16 9.48 3.78
CA VAL A 19 -8.39 10.26 3.57
C VAL A 19 -8.09 11.59 2.89
N ASP A 20 -7.06 12.32 3.31
CA ASP A 20 -6.67 13.59 2.70
C ASP A 20 -6.17 13.41 1.27
N THR A 21 -5.51 12.30 1.01
CA THR A 21 -5.02 11.96 -0.34
C THR A 21 -6.17 11.66 -1.28
N LEU A 22 -7.17 10.89 -0.82
CA LEU A 22 -8.36 10.60 -1.61
C LEU A 22 -9.21 11.86 -1.87
N LEU A 23 -9.37 12.73 -0.88
CA LEU A 23 -10.03 14.03 -1.06
C LEU A 23 -9.33 14.87 -2.13
N ALA A 24 -8.01 15.02 -2.01
CA ALA A 24 -7.24 15.80 -2.99
C ALA A 24 -7.25 15.16 -4.41
N LEU A 25 -7.36 13.84 -4.52
CA LEU A 25 -7.54 13.17 -5.81
C LEU A 25 -8.93 13.44 -6.39
N ARG A 26 -9.97 13.38 -5.56
CA ARG A 26 -11.35 13.72 -5.96
C ARG A 26 -11.47 15.16 -6.45
N GLU A 27 -10.84 16.10 -5.77
CA GLU A 27 -10.84 17.52 -6.17
C GLU A 27 -10.15 17.75 -7.53
N ARG A 28 -9.14 16.93 -7.85
CA ARG A 28 -8.41 17.00 -9.13
C ARG A 28 -9.11 16.30 -10.28
N ASP A 29 -10.04 15.41 -9.95
CA ASP A 29 -10.76 14.61 -10.93
C ASP A 29 -12.02 15.35 -11.42
N ALA A 30 -11.84 16.12 -12.49
CA ALA A 30 -12.95 16.85 -13.12
C ALA A 30 -14.00 15.95 -13.79
N ASN A 31 -13.71 14.65 -13.98
CA ASN A 31 -14.60 13.71 -14.67
C ASN A 31 -15.50 12.93 -13.69
N GLY A 32 -15.21 12.96 -12.39
CA GLY A 32 -15.94 12.18 -11.40
C GLY A 32 -15.70 10.68 -11.52
N ASP A 33 -14.50 10.29 -11.97
CA ASP A 33 -14.13 8.89 -12.13
C ASP A 33 -14.18 8.13 -10.78
N ASP A 34 -14.50 6.84 -10.84
CA ASP A 34 -14.48 5.97 -9.67
C ASP A 34 -13.03 5.77 -9.18
N LEU A 35 -12.82 6.05 -7.90
CA LEU A 35 -11.53 5.77 -7.26
C LEU A 35 -11.55 4.37 -6.64
N PHE A 36 -10.51 3.60 -6.93
CA PHE A 36 -10.25 2.29 -6.32
C PHE A 36 -8.97 2.38 -5.49
N PHE A 37 -9.09 2.10 -4.19
CA PHE A 37 -7.93 2.08 -3.30
C PHE A 37 -7.53 0.65 -2.99
N ILE A 38 -6.36 0.24 -3.48
CA ILE A 38 -5.86 -1.14 -3.40
C ILE A 38 -5.01 -1.30 -2.14
N LEU A 39 -5.36 -2.29 -1.32
CA LEU A 39 -4.73 -2.60 -0.04
C LEU A 39 -4.30 -4.06 0.04
N GLY A 40 -3.21 -4.34 0.75
CA GLY A 40 -2.95 -5.70 1.24
C GLY A 40 -3.89 -6.05 2.40
N MET A 41 -4.09 -7.34 2.66
CA MET A 41 -4.95 -7.81 3.76
C MET A 41 -4.48 -7.33 5.13
N ASP A 42 -3.17 -7.24 5.36
CA ASP A 42 -2.54 -6.68 6.57
C ASP A 42 -2.96 -5.23 6.83
N SER A 43 -3.13 -4.46 5.78
CA SER A 43 -3.62 -3.08 5.85
C SER A 43 -5.11 -3.01 6.17
N LEU A 44 -5.93 -3.93 5.62
CA LEU A 44 -7.34 -4.07 5.96
C LEU A 44 -7.53 -4.45 7.43
N GLU A 45 -6.73 -5.37 7.97
CA GLU A 45 -6.77 -5.76 9.39
C GLU A 45 -6.59 -4.58 10.32
N THR A 46 -5.75 -3.61 9.93
CA THR A 46 -5.42 -2.44 10.73
C THR A 46 -6.21 -1.19 10.34
N LEU A 47 -7.11 -1.27 9.36
CA LEU A 47 -7.85 -0.13 8.81
C LEU A 47 -8.63 0.65 9.88
N HIS A 48 -9.17 -0.04 10.89
CA HIS A 48 -9.88 0.56 12.02
C HIS A 48 -9.03 1.52 12.87
N ARG A 49 -7.70 1.51 12.72
CA ARG A 49 -6.75 2.40 13.40
C ARG A 49 -6.33 3.60 12.56
N TRP A 50 -6.78 3.65 11.31
CA TRP A 50 -6.41 4.74 10.43
C TRP A 50 -7.15 6.02 10.80
N HIS A 51 -6.68 7.13 10.27
CA HIS A 51 -7.34 8.42 10.47
C HIS A 51 -8.64 8.47 9.68
N GLN A 52 -9.77 8.67 10.36
CA GLN A 52 -11.12 8.76 9.78
C GLN A 52 -11.43 7.62 8.78
N PRO A 53 -11.32 6.35 9.20
CA PRO A 53 -11.43 5.21 8.29
C PRO A 53 -12.82 5.07 7.66
N GLU A 54 -13.88 5.56 8.32
CA GLU A 54 -15.25 5.57 7.81
C GLU A 54 -15.39 6.37 6.51
N HIS A 55 -14.68 7.48 6.37
CA HIS A 55 -14.72 8.32 5.18
C HIS A 55 -14.09 7.68 3.95
N LEU A 56 -13.22 6.68 4.12
CA LEU A 56 -12.61 5.98 2.99
C LEU A 56 -13.66 5.29 2.13
N PHE A 57 -14.69 4.71 2.77
CA PHE A 57 -15.80 4.04 2.07
C PHE A 57 -16.71 5.00 1.30
N GLU A 58 -16.69 6.30 1.63
CA GLU A 58 -17.43 7.35 0.90
C GLU A 58 -16.62 7.88 -0.29
N LEU A 59 -15.28 7.82 -0.18
CA LEU A 59 -14.38 8.43 -1.14
C LEU A 59 -13.92 7.47 -2.22
N CYS A 60 -13.90 6.16 -1.98
CA CYS A 60 -13.37 5.18 -2.92
C CYS A 60 -13.99 3.79 -2.70
N THR A 61 -13.83 2.93 -3.69
CA THR A 61 -14.03 1.49 -3.53
C THR A 61 -12.76 0.86 -2.97
N LEU A 62 -12.86 0.22 -1.81
CA LEU A 62 -11.73 -0.49 -1.21
C LEU A 62 -11.55 -1.85 -1.87
N VAL A 63 -10.34 -2.16 -2.30
CA VAL A 63 -9.96 -3.43 -2.92
C VAL A 63 -8.88 -4.10 -2.09
N GLY A 64 -9.25 -5.17 -1.42
CA GLY A 64 -8.32 -6.01 -0.65
C GLY A 64 -7.64 -7.05 -1.55
N VAL A 65 -6.30 -7.05 -1.57
CA VAL A 65 -5.55 -8.08 -2.29
C VAL A 65 -5.14 -9.17 -1.31
N SER A 66 -5.73 -10.38 -1.49
CA SER A 66 -5.39 -11.52 -0.65
C SER A 66 -4.05 -12.13 -1.05
N ARG A 67 -3.35 -12.66 -0.06
CA ARG A 67 -2.21 -13.56 -0.23
C ARG A 67 -2.53 -14.88 0.47
N PRO A 68 -1.96 -16.00 0.05
CA PRO A 68 -2.25 -17.30 0.67
C PRO A 68 -2.06 -17.34 2.19
N GLU A 69 -1.16 -16.52 2.71
CA GLU A 69 -0.81 -16.42 4.13
C GLU A 69 -1.84 -15.63 4.96
N HIS A 70 -2.76 -14.89 4.32
CA HIS A 70 -3.75 -14.02 4.97
C HIS A 70 -5.20 -14.34 4.54
N ARG A 71 -5.50 -15.62 4.32
CA ARG A 71 -6.86 -16.05 3.92
C ARG A 71 -7.87 -16.06 5.06
N ASP A 72 -7.40 -16.02 6.31
CA ASP A 72 -8.23 -16.16 7.50
C ASP A 72 -8.68 -14.80 8.08
N PHE A 73 -8.53 -13.71 7.33
CA PHE A 73 -9.00 -12.40 7.79
C PHE A 73 -10.53 -12.38 7.89
N ASP A 74 -11.00 -12.07 9.08
CA ASP A 74 -12.42 -11.87 9.36
C ASP A 74 -12.89 -10.51 8.82
N LEU A 75 -13.51 -10.53 7.63
CA LEU A 75 -14.05 -9.32 7.01
C LEU A 75 -15.13 -8.66 7.87
N ASP A 76 -15.89 -9.41 8.66
CA ASP A 76 -16.93 -8.86 9.53
C ASP A 76 -16.33 -7.94 10.60
N SER A 77 -15.03 -8.06 10.87
CA SER A 77 -14.31 -7.14 11.75
C SER A 77 -14.30 -5.70 11.25
N LEU A 78 -14.48 -5.46 9.95
CA LEU A 78 -14.59 -4.12 9.36
C LEU A 78 -15.88 -3.39 9.76
N ASP A 79 -16.92 -4.12 10.16
CA ASP A 79 -18.17 -3.55 10.64
C ASP A 79 -18.01 -2.77 11.96
N ARG A 80 -16.85 -2.89 12.62
CA ARG A 80 -16.44 -2.00 13.73
C ARG A 80 -16.16 -0.57 13.29
N ILE A 81 -15.81 -0.36 12.02
CA ILE A 81 -15.57 0.99 11.46
C ILE A 81 -16.92 1.66 11.21
N ARG A 82 -17.80 0.96 10.50
CA ARG A 82 -19.19 1.35 10.29
C ARG A 82 -20.03 0.12 9.91
N PRO A 83 -21.32 0.08 10.25
CA PRO A 83 -22.20 -1.02 9.90
C PRO A 83 -22.23 -1.28 8.38
N GLY A 84 -21.99 -2.51 7.95
CA GLY A 84 -22.01 -2.91 6.54
C GLY A 84 -20.70 -2.71 5.78
N ALA A 85 -19.64 -2.20 6.41
CA ALA A 85 -18.33 -1.99 5.80
C ALA A 85 -17.73 -3.26 5.19
N SER A 86 -17.98 -4.42 5.83
CA SER A 86 -17.52 -5.73 5.34
C SER A 86 -18.03 -6.08 3.94
N ARG A 87 -19.20 -5.57 3.55
CA ARG A 87 -19.86 -5.83 2.26
C ARG A 87 -19.41 -4.88 1.15
N GLU A 88 -18.73 -3.80 1.52
CA GLU A 88 -18.31 -2.74 0.59
C GLU A 88 -16.86 -2.90 0.14
N VAL A 89 -16.14 -3.88 0.69
CA VAL A 89 -14.77 -4.21 0.28
C VAL A 89 -14.79 -5.31 -0.75
N THR A 90 -14.14 -5.07 -1.88
CA THR A 90 -13.93 -6.09 -2.91
C THR A 90 -12.64 -6.84 -2.62
N ILE A 91 -12.70 -8.17 -2.50
CA ILE A 91 -11.50 -8.99 -2.32
C ILE A 91 -11.11 -9.60 -3.66
N VAL A 92 -9.85 -9.48 -4.01
CA VAL A 92 -9.24 -10.09 -5.20
C VAL A 92 -8.06 -10.95 -4.80
N ASP A 93 -7.92 -12.10 -5.47
CA ASP A 93 -6.74 -12.95 -5.27
C ASP A 93 -5.52 -12.34 -5.94
N GLY A 94 -4.49 -12.08 -5.13
CA GLY A 94 -3.19 -11.62 -5.61
C GLY A 94 -2.32 -12.77 -6.10
N PRO A 95 -1.35 -12.50 -6.99
CA PRO A 95 -0.37 -13.50 -7.38
C PRO A 95 0.47 -13.90 -6.15
N ASN A 96 0.67 -15.22 -5.97
CA ASN A 96 1.53 -15.73 -4.90
C ASN A 96 3.01 -15.55 -5.27
N ILE A 97 3.48 -14.32 -5.17
CA ILE A 97 4.89 -13.99 -5.37
C ILE A 97 5.51 -13.80 -3.99
N GLY A 98 6.34 -14.74 -3.55
CA GLY A 98 7.00 -14.73 -2.23
C GLY A 98 8.07 -13.63 -2.07
N ILE A 99 7.90 -12.50 -2.75
CA ILE A 99 8.80 -11.33 -2.68
C ILE A 99 8.16 -10.25 -1.83
N SER A 100 8.84 -9.84 -0.76
CA SER A 100 8.41 -8.72 0.07
C SER A 100 9.47 -7.63 0.13
N GLY A 101 9.03 -6.37 0.30
CA GLY A 101 9.93 -5.24 0.47
C GLY A 101 10.83 -5.39 1.72
N ALA A 102 10.32 -6.01 2.78
CA ALA A 102 11.10 -6.31 3.99
C ALA A 102 12.26 -7.25 3.70
N GLU A 103 11.99 -8.33 2.95
CA GLU A 103 13.02 -9.30 2.58
C GLU A 103 14.06 -8.69 1.63
N ILE A 104 13.64 -7.86 0.67
CA ILE A 104 14.57 -7.14 -0.21
C ILE A 104 15.51 -6.27 0.64
N ARG A 105 14.98 -5.45 1.56
CA ARG A 105 15.80 -4.60 2.44
C ARG A 105 16.75 -5.42 3.32
N ARG A 106 16.27 -6.53 3.88
CA ARG A 106 17.10 -7.44 4.67
C ARG A 106 18.25 -8.00 3.84
N ARG A 107 17.98 -8.46 2.61
CA ARG A 107 19.03 -8.99 1.71
C ARG A 107 20.09 -7.93 1.42
N VAL A 108 19.68 -6.71 1.08
CA VAL A 108 20.61 -5.61 0.82
C VAL A 108 21.46 -5.30 2.04
N SER A 109 20.87 -5.21 3.24
CA SER A 109 21.61 -4.94 4.48
C SER A 109 22.63 -6.04 4.83
N GLN A 110 22.43 -7.25 4.32
CA GLN A 110 23.35 -8.39 4.50
C GLN A 110 24.33 -8.60 3.32
N GLY A 111 24.32 -7.70 2.33
CA GLY A 111 25.14 -7.86 1.12
C GLY A 111 24.74 -9.03 0.23
N LEU A 112 23.51 -9.56 0.38
CA LEU A 112 22.99 -10.64 -0.45
C LEU A 112 22.42 -10.09 -1.77
N PRO A 113 22.52 -10.83 -2.87
CA PRO A 113 22.03 -10.39 -4.17
C PRO A 113 20.51 -10.27 -4.17
N ILE A 114 20.03 -9.22 -4.84
CA ILE A 114 18.58 -8.98 -5.09
C ILE A 114 18.22 -9.10 -6.58
N THR A 115 19.15 -9.59 -7.38
CA THR A 115 18.94 -9.90 -8.80
C THR A 115 17.73 -10.83 -8.93
N TYR A 116 16.84 -10.55 -9.87
CA TYR A 116 15.53 -11.21 -10.06
C TYR A 116 14.48 -10.99 -8.95
N TRP A 117 14.80 -10.33 -7.85
CA TRP A 117 13.83 -9.91 -6.83
C TRP A 117 13.20 -8.56 -7.15
N VAL A 118 13.94 -7.74 -7.88
CA VAL A 118 13.52 -6.43 -8.38
C VAL A 118 13.95 -6.26 -9.85
N PRO A 119 13.31 -5.36 -10.61
CA PRO A 119 13.81 -4.96 -11.91
C PRO A 119 15.24 -4.43 -11.82
N SER A 120 16.06 -4.70 -12.83
CA SER A 120 17.48 -4.29 -12.86
C SER A 120 17.70 -2.79 -12.64
N ALA A 121 16.78 -1.95 -13.13
CA ALA A 121 16.83 -0.51 -12.90
C ALA A 121 16.67 -0.15 -11.40
N ILE A 122 15.85 -0.90 -10.66
CA ILE A 122 15.67 -0.72 -9.21
C ILE A 122 16.87 -1.22 -8.43
N GLU A 123 17.42 -2.37 -8.80
CA GLU A 123 18.68 -2.89 -8.22
C GLU A 123 19.82 -1.88 -8.37
N LYS A 124 19.97 -1.34 -9.59
CA LYS A 124 20.96 -0.30 -9.87
C LYS A 124 20.72 0.94 -8.99
N TYR A 125 19.48 1.43 -8.90
CA TYR A 125 19.13 2.59 -8.09
C TYR A 125 19.46 2.39 -6.60
N ILE A 126 19.12 1.22 -6.05
CA ILE A 126 19.43 0.86 -4.65
C ILE A 126 20.94 0.91 -4.41
N ASN A 127 21.75 0.35 -5.32
CA ASN A 127 23.19 0.30 -5.20
C ASN A 127 23.84 1.69 -5.34
N GLU A 128 23.43 2.48 -6.33
CA GLU A 128 23.98 3.81 -6.60
C GLU A 128 23.67 4.80 -5.47
N ASN A 129 22.54 4.64 -4.79
CA ASN A 129 22.14 5.51 -3.69
C ASN A 129 22.44 4.91 -2.30
N ASN A 130 23.13 3.77 -2.23
CA ASN A 130 23.50 3.10 -0.98
C ASN A 130 22.30 2.86 -0.06
N LEU A 131 21.12 2.56 -0.63
CA LEU A 131 19.90 2.36 0.15
C LEU A 131 19.95 1.03 0.91
N TYR A 132 19.40 1.03 2.12
CA TYR A 132 19.21 -0.16 2.97
C TYR A 132 20.51 -0.90 3.37
N GLN A 133 21.66 -0.31 3.14
CA GLN A 133 22.93 -0.86 3.64
C GLN A 133 22.97 -0.74 5.17
N ALA A 134 23.56 -1.74 5.84
CA ALA A 134 23.85 -1.61 7.25
C ALA A 134 24.77 -0.39 7.41
N LEU A 135 24.44 0.53 8.31
CA LEU A 135 25.36 1.59 8.69
C LEU A 135 26.64 0.91 9.15
N SER A 136 27.72 1.09 8.37
CA SER A 136 29.05 0.65 8.79
C SER A 136 29.34 1.35 10.09
N GLY A 137 29.22 0.63 11.20
CA GLY A 137 29.54 1.16 12.52
C GLY A 137 30.98 1.64 12.51
N GLY A 138 31.17 2.96 12.69
CA GLY A 138 32.45 3.55 13.00
C GLY A 138 32.82 3.25 14.44
#